data_7a9da3fe63fcc06b6a2837171c86df8d
#
_entry.id   7a9da3fe63fcc06b6a2837171c86df8d
#
_cell.length_a   1.000
_cell.length_b   1.000
_cell.length_c   1.000
_cell.angle_alpha   90.00
_cell.angle_beta   90.00
_cell.angle_gamma   90.00
#
_symmetry.space_group_name_H-M   'P 1'
#
loop_
_entity.id
_entity.type
_entity.pdbx_description
1 polymer ?
#
loop_
_entity_poly.entity_id
_entity_poly.type
_entity_poly.pdbx_seq_one_letter_code
_entity_poly.pdbx_strand_id
1 'polypeptide(L)'
;MAKIYLFGSASLNSVAGLENILLSLLEQGHEFIVADGRGADSAFHLSLSRIGALDKTTLYVMNRTFNNKYDLKTKLIKTVIDSEKKEAHMIDSNTDEVLGIIEGIEQVEDLDGNQQYIEFRDKLMMDECAIGICAWAGDSKREFKRIQLMGIKNKPCYTYKF
;
A
#
# COMPACT_ATOMS: atom_id res chain seq x y z
N MET A 1 19.62 4.76 1.51
CA MET A 1 18.33 4.82 0.79
C MET A 1 17.34 3.89 1.46
N ALA A 2 16.12 4.34 1.67
CA ALA A 2 15.08 3.54 2.28
C ALA A 2 13.81 3.57 1.43
N LYS A 3 12.99 2.52 1.57
CA LYS A 3 11.62 2.52 1.03
C LYS A 3 10.66 3.01 2.10
N ILE A 4 9.86 3.98 1.75
CA ILE A 4 8.92 4.64 2.65
C ILE A 4 7.50 4.28 2.26
N TYR A 5 6.76 3.66 3.17
CA TYR A 5 5.37 3.29 2.97
C TYR A 5 4.47 4.48 3.29
N LEU A 6 3.71 4.94 2.30
CA LEU A 6 2.77 6.05 2.43
C LEU A 6 1.34 5.50 2.47
N PHE A 7 0.61 5.82 3.51
CA PHE A 7 -0.77 5.36 3.68
C PHE A 7 -1.59 6.35 4.51
N GLY A 8 -2.88 6.13 4.59
CA GLY A 8 -3.72 6.99 5.42
C GLY A 8 -5.21 6.77 5.25
N SER A 9 -5.98 7.69 5.81
CA SER A 9 -7.44 7.59 5.89
C SER A 9 -8.11 7.73 4.54
N ALA A 10 -9.11 6.88 4.27
CA ALA A 10 -9.87 6.89 3.03
C ALA A 10 -10.73 8.15 2.85
N SER A 11 -10.93 8.92 3.92
CA SER A 11 -11.70 10.17 3.89
C SER A 11 -10.88 11.40 3.46
N LEU A 12 -9.57 11.29 3.33
CA LEU A 12 -8.71 12.43 2.98
C LEU A 12 -8.74 12.70 1.47
N ASN A 13 -8.89 13.97 1.12
CA ASN A 13 -8.85 14.44 -0.27
C ASN A 13 -7.49 15.01 -0.67
N SER A 14 -6.66 15.38 0.30
CA SER A 14 -5.38 16.01 0.06
C SER A 14 -4.39 15.67 1.17
N VAL A 15 -3.13 15.50 0.78
CA VAL A 15 -1.98 15.41 1.68
C VAL A 15 -0.93 16.47 1.32
N ALA A 16 -1.37 17.56 0.70
CA ALA A 16 -0.48 18.64 0.25
C ALA A 16 0.39 19.21 1.37
N GLY A 17 -0.07 19.18 2.61
CA GLY A 17 0.71 19.59 3.78
C GLY A 17 1.95 18.75 4.04
N LEU A 18 2.06 17.56 3.44
CA LEU A 18 3.23 16.69 3.54
C LEU A 18 4.22 16.83 2.39
N GLU A 19 3.91 17.63 1.35
CA GLU A 19 4.74 17.70 0.15
C GLU A 19 6.18 18.14 0.43
N ASN A 20 6.38 19.08 1.36
CA ASN A 20 7.74 19.50 1.74
C ASN A 20 8.53 18.38 2.41
N ILE A 21 7.88 17.58 3.25
CA ILE A 21 8.52 16.42 3.90
C ILE A 21 8.88 15.37 2.85
N LEU A 22 7.94 15.07 1.95
CA LEU A 22 8.16 14.09 0.87
C LEU A 22 9.28 14.55 -0.07
N LEU A 23 9.32 15.84 -0.41
CA LEU A 23 10.39 16.39 -1.25
C LEU A 23 11.76 16.26 -0.57
N SER A 24 11.84 16.57 0.71
CA SER A 24 13.09 16.41 1.47
C SER A 24 13.56 14.95 1.47
N LEU A 25 12.65 13.99 1.64
CA LEU A 25 12.99 12.57 1.60
C LEU A 25 13.43 12.13 0.20
N LEU A 26 12.77 12.64 -0.83
CA LEU A 26 13.15 12.40 -2.23
C LEU A 26 14.59 12.91 -2.51
N GLU A 27 14.91 14.10 -2.06
CA GLU A 27 16.25 14.69 -2.21
C GLU A 27 17.33 13.91 -1.48
N GLN A 28 16.96 13.21 -0.40
CA GLN A 28 17.86 12.30 0.32
C GLN A 28 18.02 10.94 -0.37
N GLY A 29 17.36 10.70 -1.49
CA GLY A 29 17.48 9.48 -2.27
C GLY A 29 16.55 8.35 -1.84
N HIS A 30 15.54 8.64 -1.02
CA HIS A 30 14.55 7.63 -0.63
C HIS A 30 13.54 7.32 -1.74
N GLU A 31 12.96 6.14 -1.68
CA GLU A 31 11.90 5.69 -2.58
C GLU A 31 10.60 5.53 -1.82
N PHE A 32 9.49 5.58 -2.54
CA PHE A 32 8.15 5.49 -1.95
C PHE A 32 7.41 4.27 -2.44
N ILE A 33 6.60 3.68 -1.55
CA ILE A 33 5.67 2.62 -1.89
C ILE A 33 4.26 3.05 -1.47
N VAL A 34 3.31 2.85 -2.37
CA VAL A 34 1.93 3.29 -2.21
C VAL A 34 0.97 2.21 -2.68
N ALA A 35 -0.26 2.26 -2.17
CA ALA A 35 -1.36 1.43 -2.64
C ALA A 35 -2.25 2.21 -3.62
N ASP A 36 -3.26 1.53 -4.17
CA ASP A 36 -4.15 2.08 -5.20
C ASP A 36 -5.54 2.45 -4.67
N GLY A 37 -5.70 2.58 -3.38
CA GLY A 37 -6.97 2.94 -2.76
C GLY A 37 -7.40 4.37 -3.05
N ARG A 38 -8.58 4.69 -2.59
CA ARG A 38 -9.13 6.06 -2.62
C ARG A 38 -8.67 6.82 -1.37
N GLY A 39 -8.95 8.11 -1.35
CA GLY A 39 -8.63 8.97 -0.21
C GLY A 39 -7.13 9.25 -0.14
N ALA A 40 -6.49 8.94 0.99
CA ALA A 40 -5.08 9.24 1.20
C ALA A 40 -4.17 8.63 0.13
N ASP A 41 -4.42 7.39 -0.32
CA ASP A 41 -3.60 6.76 -1.36
C ASP A 41 -3.60 7.61 -2.64
N SER A 42 -4.79 7.98 -3.12
CA SER A 42 -4.93 8.84 -4.31
C SER A 42 -4.32 10.23 -4.09
N ALA A 43 -4.46 10.77 -2.90
CA ALA A 43 -3.89 12.07 -2.54
C ALA A 43 -2.35 12.01 -2.53
N PHE A 44 -1.76 10.94 -2.05
CA PHE A 44 -0.31 10.72 -2.14
C PHE A 44 0.16 10.62 -3.59
N HIS A 45 -0.59 9.93 -4.47
CA HIS A 45 -0.24 9.88 -5.89
C HIS A 45 -0.14 11.30 -6.48
N LEU A 46 -1.10 12.14 -6.18
CA LEU A 46 -1.10 13.54 -6.66
C LEU A 46 0.10 14.31 -6.12
N SER A 47 0.36 14.24 -4.81
CA SER A 47 1.48 14.95 -4.20
C SER A 47 2.83 14.46 -4.71
N LEU A 48 3.00 13.16 -4.90
CA LEU A 48 4.20 12.58 -5.50
C LEU A 48 4.42 13.06 -6.93
N SER A 49 3.34 13.20 -7.71
CA SER A 49 3.40 13.80 -9.04
C SER A 49 3.88 15.24 -8.99
N ARG A 50 3.36 16.03 -8.06
CA ARG A 50 3.70 17.46 -7.92
C ARG A 50 5.17 17.70 -7.56
N ILE A 51 5.75 16.82 -6.75
CA ILE A 51 7.16 16.96 -6.33
C ILE A 51 8.14 16.27 -7.29
N GLY A 52 7.66 15.66 -8.37
CA GLY A 52 8.51 14.97 -9.33
C GLY A 52 9.06 13.63 -8.88
N ALA A 53 8.32 12.89 -8.03
CA ALA A 53 8.76 11.65 -7.42
C ALA A 53 8.23 10.38 -8.09
N LEU A 54 7.59 10.49 -9.26
CA LEU A 54 6.93 9.34 -9.91
C LEU A 54 7.89 8.20 -10.25
N ASP A 55 9.11 8.53 -10.67
CA ASP A 55 10.14 7.56 -11.01
C ASP A 55 10.78 6.87 -9.78
N LYS A 56 10.51 7.38 -8.58
CA LYS A 56 10.95 6.83 -7.29
C LYS A 56 9.81 6.19 -6.50
N THR A 57 8.65 5.99 -7.13
CA THR A 57 7.46 5.47 -6.48
C THR A 57 7.04 4.16 -7.13
N THR A 58 6.73 3.16 -6.31
CA THR A 58 6.18 1.88 -6.75
C THR A 58 4.77 1.72 -6.20
N LEU A 59 3.83 1.42 -7.10
CA LEU A 59 2.44 1.15 -6.78
C LEU A 59 2.23 -0.35 -6.59
N TYR A 60 1.78 -0.75 -5.39
CA TYR A 60 1.46 -2.14 -5.08
C TYR A 60 -0.01 -2.39 -5.37
N VAL A 61 -0.30 -3.32 -6.27
CA VAL A 61 -1.66 -3.64 -6.70
C VAL A 61 -1.96 -5.12 -6.60
N MET A 62 -3.19 -5.42 -6.20
CA MET A 62 -3.74 -6.77 -6.25
C MET A 62 -4.42 -6.96 -7.61
N ASN A 63 -4.46 -8.18 -8.11
CA ASN A 63 -4.91 -8.50 -9.48
C ASN A 63 -6.43 -8.41 -9.64
N ARG A 64 -6.97 -7.21 -9.46
CA ARG A 64 -8.39 -6.90 -9.70
C ARG A 64 -8.50 -5.58 -10.45
N THR A 65 -9.18 -4.59 -9.89
CA THR A 65 -9.17 -3.22 -10.42
C THR A 65 -8.14 -2.40 -9.66
N PHE A 66 -7.43 -1.54 -10.36
CA PHE A 66 -6.51 -0.63 -9.71
C PHE A 66 -6.54 0.75 -10.37
N ASN A 67 -6.17 1.75 -9.58
CA ASN A 67 -6.08 3.14 -10.02
C ASN A 67 -4.60 3.51 -10.17
N ASN A 68 -4.18 3.77 -11.40
CA ASN A 68 -2.81 4.22 -11.70
C ASN A 68 -2.85 5.39 -12.67
N LYS A 69 -3.44 6.49 -12.22
CA LYS A 69 -3.65 7.70 -13.03
C LYS A 69 -2.35 8.30 -13.55
N TYR A 70 -1.26 8.17 -12.81
CA TYR A 70 0.04 8.79 -13.14
C TYR A 70 1.04 7.80 -13.73
N ASP A 71 0.59 6.63 -14.16
CA ASP A 71 1.43 5.59 -14.77
C ASP A 71 2.65 5.24 -13.92
N LEU A 72 2.42 4.99 -12.64
CA LEU A 72 3.45 4.57 -11.71
C LEU A 72 3.94 3.17 -12.05
N LYS A 73 5.22 2.92 -11.77
CA LYS A 73 5.78 1.56 -11.78
C LYS A 73 4.98 0.69 -10.80
N THR A 74 4.55 -0.48 -11.25
CA THR A 74 3.70 -1.37 -10.44
C THR A 74 4.44 -2.59 -9.93
N LYS A 75 4.08 -3.03 -8.72
CA LYS A 75 4.32 -4.38 -8.23
C LYS A 75 2.96 -5.08 -8.21
N LEU A 76 2.72 -5.93 -9.19
CA LEU A 76 1.45 -6.63 -9.37
C LEU A 76 1.48 -7.98 -8.67
N ILE A 77 0.52 -8.19 -7.78
CA ILE A 77 0.30 -9.45 -7.08
C ILE A 77 -0.90 -10.13 -7.73
N LYS A 78 -0.64 -11.23 -8.42
CA LYS A 78 -1.70 -12.04 -9.04
C LYS A 78 -2.39 -12.90 -8.00
N THR A 79 -3.70 -13.07 -8.17
CA THR A 79 -4.48 -14.02 -7.39
C THR A 79 -4.88 -15.20 -8.26
N VAL A 80 -4.44 -16.39 -7.89
CA VAL A 80 -4.81 -17.63 -8.56
C VAL A 80 -5.64 -18.48 -7.61
N ILE A 81 -6.84 -18.83 -8.03
CA ILE A 81 -7.77 -19.62 -7.21
C ILE A 81 -7.57 -21.12 -7.50
N ASP A 82 -7.32 -21.89 -6.44
CA ASP A 82 -7.40 -23.35 -6.48
C ASP A 82 -8.75 -23.75 -5.87
N SER A 83 -9.71 -24.04 -6.73
CA SER A 83 -11.10 -24.35 -6.31
C SER A 83 -11.19 -25.71 -5.60
N GLU A 84 -10.30 -26.64 -5.88
CA GLU A 84 -10.30 -27.96 -5.22
C GLU A 84 -9.85 -27.86 -3.77
N LYS A 85 -8.79 -27.09 -3.52
CA LYS A 85 -8.27 -26.84 -2.16
C LYS A 85 -8.98 -25.70 -1.46
N LYS A 86 -9.82 -24.94 -2.15
CA LYS A 86 -10.48 -23.75 -1.63
C LYS A 86 -9.48 -22.72 -1.10
N GLU A 87 -8.49 -22.43 -1.93
CA GLU A 87 -7.39 -21.50 -1.59
C GLU A 87 -7.20 -20.44 -2.66
N ALA A 88 -6.84 -19.23 -2.24
CA ALA A 88 -6.35 -18.18 -3.13
C ALA A 88 -4.84 -18.04 -2.92
N HIS A 89 -4.08 -18.21 -4.00
CA HIS A 89 -2.64 -18.04 -3.98
C HIS A 89 -2.26 -16.65 -4.47
N MET A 90 -1.54 -15.92 -3.63
CA MET A 90 -1.02 -14.58 -3.94
C MET A 90 0.37 -14.75 -4.55
N ILE A 91 0.52 -14.40 -5.81
CA ILE A 91 1.73 -14.71 -6.59
C ILE A 91 2.34 -13.41 -7.11
N ASP A 92 3.64 -13.23 -6.94
CA ASP A 92 4.38 -12.15 -7.58
C ASP A 92 4.35 -12.35 -9.11
N SER A 93 3.80 -11.41 -9.86
CA SER A 93 3.65 -11.53 -11.30
C SER A 93 4.97 -11.51 -12.07
N ASN A 94 6.05 -11.01 -11.45
CA ASN A 94 7.36 -10.94 -12.09
C ASN A 94 8.20 -12.21 -11.89
N THR A 95 8.04 -12.87 -10.74
CA THR A 95 8.89 -14.01 -10.35
C THR A 95 8.13 -15.33 -10.27
N ASP A 96 6.79 -15.30 -10.34
CA ASP A 96 5.88 -16.44 -10.11
C ASP A 96 6.02 -17.06 -8.71
N GLU A 97 6.68 -16.37 -7.79
CA GLU A 97 6.80 -16.81 -6.39
C GLU A 97 5.46 -16.67 -5.66
N VAL A 98 5.08 -17.72 -4.92
CA VAL A 98 3.92 -17.69 -4.05
C VAL A 98 4.28 -16.90 -2.79
N LEU A 99 3.65 -15.72 -2.62
CA LEU A 99 3.89 -14.83 -1.49
C LEU A 99 3.03 -15.17 -0.28
N GLY A 100 1.90 -15.83 -0.50
CA GLY A 100 1.00 -16.24 0.56
C GLY A 100 -0.23 -16.95 0.04
N ILE A 101 -0.99 -17.55 0.96
CA ILE A 101 -2.21 -18.31 0.66
C ILE A 101 -3.31 -17.85 1.61
N ILE A 102 -4.50 -17.60 1.06
CA ILE A 102 -5.71 -17.33 1.84
C ILE A 102 -6.64 -18.52 1.68
N GLU A 103 -7.01 -19.13 2.79
CA GLU A 103 -7.89 -20.30 2.82
C GLU A 103 -9.37 -19.90 2.80
N GLY A 104 -10.23 -20.84 2.37
CA GLY A 104 -11.67 -20.64 2.34
C GLY A 104 -12.17 -19.87 1.12
N ILE A 105 -11.39 -19.80 0.06
CA ILE A 105 -11.71 -19.09 -1.18
C ILE A 105 -11.97 -20.09 -2.31
N GLU A 106 -13.19 -20.10 -2.83
CA GLU A 106 -13.56 -20.97 -3.95
C GLU A 106 -13.57 -20.24 -5.30
N GLN A 107 -13.83 -18.93 -5.28
CA GLN A 107 -13.92 -18.09 -6.48
C GLN A 107 -13.46 -16.66 -6.18
N VAL A 108 -13.19 -15.87 -7.23
CA VAL A 108 -12.67 -14.51 -7.10
C VAL A 108 -13.59 -13.61 -6.27
N GLU A 109 -14.90 -13.79 -6.41
CA GLU A 109 -15.90 -12.98 -5.69
C GLU A 109 -15.80 -13.15 -4.16
N ASP A 110 -15.29 -14.28 -3.68
CA ASP A 110 -15.09 -14.52 -2.24
C ASP A 110 -14.03 -13.61 -1.65
N LEU A 111 -13.20 -12.98 -2.48
CA LEU A 111 -12.19 -12.01 -2.06
C LEU A 111 -12.78 -10.63 -1.77
N ASP A 112 -13.97 -10.33 -2.29
CA ASP A 112 -14.62 -9.04 -2.08
C ASP A 112 -14.97 -8.86 -0.62
N GLY A 113 -14.44 -7.80 0.00
CA GLY A 113 -14.62 -7.54 1.42
C GLY A 113 -13.89 -8.51 2.35
N ASN A 114 -13.10 -9.45 1.81
CA ASN A 114 -12.32 -10.36 2.64
C ASN A 114 -11.19 -9.61 3.34
N GLN A 115 -11.21 -9.61 4.67
CA GLN A 115 -10.26 -8.88 5.49
C GLN A 115 -8.82 -9.37 5.28
N GLN A 116 -8.61 -10.67 5.15
CA GLN A 116 -7.27 -11.23 4.94
C GLN A 116 -6.68 -10.81 3.60
N TYR A 117 -7.52 -10.70 2.56
CA TYR A 117 -7.11 -10.25 1.24
C TYR A 117 -6.64 -8.79 1.26
N ILE A 118 -7.42 -7.94 1.94
CA ILE A 118 -7.10 -6.51 2.08
C ILE A 118 -5.80 -6.32 2.88
N GLU A 119 -5.66 -7.06 3.98
CA GLU A 119 -4.50 -6.97 4.87
C GLU A 119 -3.23 -7.55 4.25
N PHE A 120 -3.35 -8.48 3.32
CA PHE A 120 -2.19 -9.11 2.67
C PHE A 120 -1.29 -8.09 1.98
N ARG A 121 -1.86 -7.22 1.15
CA ARG A 121 -1.12 -6.16 0.46
C ARG A 121 -0.47 -5.20 1.44
N ASP A 122 -1.23 -4.76 2.43
CA ASP A 122 -0.74 -3.83 3.44
C ASP A 122 0.45 -4.43 4.21
N LYS A 123 0.34 -5.70 4.58
CA LYS A 123 1.40 -6.42 5.28
C LYS A 123 2.66 -6.55 4.41
N LEU A 124 2.50 -6.83 3.12
CA LEU A 124 3.61 -6.92 2.20
C LEU A 124 4.37 -5.58 2.11
N MET A 125 3.64 -4.46 2.00
CA MET A 125 4.26 -3.14 1.99
C MET A 125 4.94 -2.80 3.32
N MET A 126 4.33 -3.17 4.45
CA MET A 126 4.92 -2.99 5.77
C MET A 126 6.20 -3.82 5.95
N ASP A 127 6.25 -5.03 5.39
CA ASP A 127 7.44 -5.88 5.44
C ASP A 127 8.59 -5.32 4.60
N GLU A 128 8.29 -4.71 3.46
CA GLU A 128 9.29 -4.21 2.52
C GLU A 128 9.78 -2.78 2.81
N CYS A 129 9.02 -1.99 3.56
CA CYS A 129 9.43 -0.63 3.91
C CYS A 129 10.39 -0.59 5.09
N ALA A 130 11.15 0.51 5.19
CA ALA A 130 11.97 0.81 6.36
C ALA A 130 11.22 1.70 7.35
N ILE A 131 10.41 2.63 6.84
CA ILE A 131 9.60 3.55 7.65
C ILE A 131 8.24 3.75 7.00
N GLY A 132 7.26 4.18 7.80
CA GLY A 132 5.93 4.54 7.33
C GLY A 132 5.62 6.01 7.60
N ILE A 133 4.81 6.60 6.73
CA ILE A 133 4.19 7.90 6.93
C ILE A 133 2.70 7.73 6.77
N CYS A 134 1.95 8.05 7.81
CA CYS A 134 0.50 7.94 7.85
C CYS A 134 -0.15 9.33 7.88
N ALA A 135 -1.01 9.60 6.90
CA ALA A 135 -1.89 10.75 6.92
C ALA A 135 -3.23 10.32 7.52
N TRP A 136 -3.55 10.79 8.72
CA TRP A 136 -4.67 10.29 9.52
C TRP A 136 -5.69 11.37 9.79
N ALA A 137 -6.96 11.08 9.47
CA ALA A 137 -8.07 11.98 9.74
C ALA A 137 -8.65 11.82 11.15
N GLY A 138 -8.19 10.83 11.92
CA GLY A 138 -8.65 10.57 13.28
C GLY A 138 -9.92 9.72 13.37
N ASP A 139 -10.44 9.26 12.23
CA ASP A 139 -11.75 8.60 12.10
C ASP A 139 -11.67 7.11 11.73
N SER A 140 -10.47 6.57 11.53
CA SER A 140 -10.30 5.22 11.01
C SER A 140 -9.53 4.32 11.97
N LYS A 141 -10.14 3.18 12.33
CA LYS A 141 -9.50 2.13 13.11
C LYS A 141 -8.47 1.34 12.30
N ARG A 142 -8.61 1.31 10.98
CA ARG A 142 -7.72 0.58 10.07
C ARG A 142 -6.31 1.16 10.09
N GLU A 143 -6.19 2.48 10.03
CA GLU A 143 -4.90 3.16 10.08
C GLU A 143 -4.24 2.97 11.44
N PHE A 144 -5.02 3.03 12.51
CA PHE A 144 -4.53 2.76 13.86
C PHE A 144 -3.92 1.34 13.96
N LYS A 145 -4.60 0.34 13.40
CA LYS A 145 -4.11 -1.03 13.34
C LYS A 145 -2.80 -1.14 12.56
N ARG A 146 -2.69 -0.46 11.42
CA ARG A 146 -1.45 -0.43 10.62
C ARG A 146 -0.29 0.20 11.40
N ILE A 147 -0.54 1.29 12.11
CA ILE A 147 0.46 1.95 12.94
C ILE A 147 0.95 0.99 14.02
N GLN A 148 0.04 0.27 14.68
CA GLN A 148 0.40 -0.74 15.67
C GLN A 148 1.24 -1.88 15.08
N LEU A 149 0.88 -2.37 13.89
CA LEU A 149 1.64 -3.43 13.20
C LEU A 149 3.05 -2.96 12.84
N MET A 150 3.22 -1.72 12.42
CA MET A 150 4.55 -1.13 12.17
C MET A 150 5.39 -1.14 13.45
N GLY A 151 4.81 -0.78 14.59
CA GLY A 151 5.47 -0.83 15.89
C GLY A 151 5.90 -2.25 16.29
N ILE A 152 5.05 -3.24 16.06
CA ILE A 152 5.37 -4.66 16.32
C ILE A 152 6.56 -5.12 15.47
N LYS A 153 6.67 -4.61 14.24
CA LYS A 153 7.78 -4.90 13.33
C LYS A 153 9.04 -4.08 13.61
N ASN A 154 9.03 -3.26 14.65
CA ASN A 154 10.11 -2.33 15.00
C ASN A 154 10.44 -1.34 13.89
N LYS A 155 9.42 -0.91 13.13
CA LYS A 155 9.58 0.07 12.06
C LYS A 155 8.97 1.40 12.46
N PRO A 156 9.72 2.51 12.39
CA PRO A 156 9.17 3.84 12.69
C PRO A 156 7.99 4.16 11.77
N CYS A 157 6.94 4.74 12.34
CA CYS A 157 5.79 5.25 11.60
C CYS A 157 5.46 6.65 12.09
N TYR A 158 5.59 7.62 11.21
CA TYR A 158 5.31 9.03 11.52
C TYR A 158 3.86 9.32 11.13
N THR A 159 3.05 9.73 12.10
CA THR A 159 1.64 9.98 11.90
C THR A 159 1.37 11.48 11.90
N TYR A 160 0.72 11.96 10.85
CA TYR A 160 0.33 13.35 10.70
C TYR A 160 -1.20 13.43 10.67
N LYS A 161 -1.77 14.17 11.61
CA LYS A 161 -3.22 14.35 11.70
C LYS A 161 -3.67 15.46 10.75
N PHE A 162 -4.73 15.19 10.02
CA PHE A 162 -5.38 16.13 9.10
C PHE A 162 -6.77 16.51 9.56
#